data_ffe99129fc8f0df5e6da8a04fc7c7b74
#
_entry.id   ffe99129fc8f0df5e6da8a04fc7c7b74
#
_cell.length_a   1.000
_cell.length_b   1.000
_cell.length_c   1.000
_cell.angle_alpha   90.00
_cell.angle_beta   90.00
_cell.angle_gamma   90.00
#
_symmetry.space_group_name_H-M   'P 1'
#
loop_
_entity.id
_entity.type
_entity.pdbx_description
1 polymer ?
#
loop_
_entity_poly.entity_id
_entity_poly.type
_entity_poly.pdbx_seq_one_letter_code
_entity_poly.pdbx_strand_id
1 'polypeptide(L)'
;MSKKVLIIGSGIAGIAASLKLKSYGLESTIVDKGNFIGGRIGTREEKVGKNTYYFFHGAQFFTAKSNNFKKVINLGTKEHYIKKFGDFSPPRFRGFPTMRNFLSNISKDINVQQNFKITTLPKRLK
;
A
#
# COMPACT_ATOMS: atom_id res chain seq x y z
N MET A 1 4.28 -2.42 -29.62
CA MET A 1 4.60 -1.43 -28.56
C MET A 1 4.05 -1.92 -27.24
N SER A 2 4.86 -1.96 -26.20
CA SER A 2 4.37 -2.23 -24.84
C SER A 2 3.49 -1.05 -24.36
N LYS A 3 2.29 -1.33 -23.91
CA LYS A 3 1.43 -0.32 -23.30
C LYS A 3 2.01 0.08 -21.95
N LYS A 4 2.28 1.36 -21.74
CA LYS A 4 2.68 1.92 -20.45
C LYS A 4 1.45 2.41 -19.71
N VAL A 5 1.32 2.05 -18.44
CA VAL A 5 0.18 2.46 -17.60
C VAL A 5 0.68 3.40 -16.52
N LEU A 6 0.04 4.56 -16.41
CA LEU A 6 0.25 5.50 -15.32
C LEU A 6 -0.89 5.35 -14.31
N ILE A 7 -0.53 5.17 -13.05
CA ILE A 7 -1.47 5.10 -11.92
C ILE A 7 -1.26 6.33 -11.05
N ILE A 8 -2.32 7.04 -10.74
CA ILE A 8 -2.28 8.22 -9.86
C ILE A 8 -2.75 7.82 -8.46
N GLY A 9 -1.85 7.88 -7.52
CA GLY A 9 -2.08 7.54 -6.11
C GLY A 9 -1.47 6.20 -5.68
N SER A 10 -0.63 6.24 -4.66
CA SER A 10 0.05 5.07 -4.05
C SER A 10 -0.66 4.55 -2.79
N GLY A 11 -1.97 4.72 -2.72
CA GLY A 11 -2.80 4.00 -1.75
C GLY A 11 -2.94 2.53 -2.11
N ILE A 12 -3.64 1.75 -1.27
CA ILE A 12 -3.80 0.31 -1.46
C ILE A 12 -4.39 -0.04 -2.83
N ALA A 13 -5.34 0.76 -3.34
CA ALA A 13 -5.97 0.53 -4.63
C ALA A 13 -4.97 0.68 -5.80
N GLY A 14 -4.14 1.73 -5.79
CA GLY A 14 -3.11 1.94 -6.81
C GLY A 14 -2.04 0.85 -6.79
N ILE A 15 -1.61 0.46 -5.59
CA ILE A 15 -0.64 -0.64 -5.43
C ILE A 15 -1.23 -1.96 -5.89
N ALA A 16 -2.47 -2.28 -5.51
CA ALA A 16 -3.15 -3.51 -5.95
C ALA A 16 -3.34 -3.55 -7.48
N ALA A 17 -3.70 -2.42 -8.09
CA ALA A 17 -3.81 -2.30 -9.55
C ALA A 17 -2.47 -2.55 -10.24
N SER A 18 -1.39 -1.95 -9.75
CA SER A 18 -0.03 -2.15 -10.30
C SER A 18 0.42 -3.61 -10.19
N LEU A 19 0.22 -4.23 -9.02
CA LEU A 19 0.51 -5.66 -8.81
C LEU A 19 -0.28 -6.55 -9.77
N LYS A 20 -1.55 -6.24 -9.99
CA LYS A 20 -2.39 -6.99 -10.92
C LYS A 20 -1.95 -6.84 -12.36
N LEU A 21 -1.61 -5.62 -12.80
CA LEU A 21 -1.05 -5.37 -14.12
C LEU A 21 0.26 -6.15 -14.32
N LYS A 22 1.14 -6.12 -13.33
CA LYS A 22 2.40 -6.88 -13.35
C LYS A 22 2.17 -8.38 -13.51
N SER A 23 1.14 -8.94 -12.88
CA SER A 23 0.79 -10.36 -13.04
C SER A 23 0.34 -10.74 -14.46
N TYR A 24 -0.03 -9.74 -15.27
CA TYR A 24 -0.32 -9.90 -16.71
C TYR A 24 0.84 -9.48 -17.63
N GLY A 25 2.04 -9.25 -17.07
CA GLY A 25 3.20 -8.80 -17.83
C GLY A 25 3.13 -7.35 -18.30
N LEU A 26 2.25 -6.54 -17.70
CA LEU A 26 2.11 -5.12 -18.01
C LEU A 26 2.84 -4.27 -16.96
N GLU A 27 3.70 -3.38 -17.44
CA GLU A 27 4.39 -2.43 -16.58
C GLU A 27 3.52 -1.22 -16.27
N SER A 28 3.63 -0.74 -15.05
CA SER A 28 2.99 0.50 -14.62
C SER A 28 3.92 1.33 -13.76
N THR A 29 3.69 2.64 -13.78
CA THR A 29 4.34 3.60 -12.88
C THR A 29 3.25 4.23 -12.02
N ILE A 30 3.43 4.21 -10.71
CA ILE A 30 2.58 4.93 -9.78
C ILE A 30 3.22 6.29 -9.50
N VAL A 31 2.43 7.36 -9.55
CA VAL A 31 2.83 8.69 -9.10
C VAL A 31 1.94 9.13 -7.95
N ASP A 32 2.52 9.74 -6.93
CA ASP A 32 1.79 10.19 -5.75
C ASP A 32 2.30 11.55 -5.27
N LYS A 33 1.39 12.42 -4.86
CA LYS A 33 1.72 13.74 -4.31
C LYS A 33 2.34 13.69 -2.92
N GLY A 34 2.12 12.61 -2.19
CA GLY A 34 2.59 12.44 -0.82
C GLY A 34 4.07 12.04 -0.72
N ASN A 35 4.63 12.20 0.45
CA ASN A 35 6.02 11.82 0.74
C ASN A 35 6.18 10.31 0.94
N PHE A 36 5.09 9.62 1.24
CA PHE A 36 5.07 8.19 1.56
C PHE A 36 3.89 7.50 0.89
N ILE A 37 4.07 6.23 0.59
CA ILE A 37 2.97 5.37 0.16
C ILE A 37 1.95 5.18 1.30
N GLY A 38 0.72 4.83 0.94
CA GLY A 38 -0.26 4.35 1.91
C GLY A 38 -1.60 5.08 1.87
N GLY A 39 -1.62 6.37 1.56
CA GLY A 39 -2.86 7.13 1.58
C GLY A 39 -3.61 6.95 2.91
N ARG A 40 -4.83 6.39 2.87
CA ARG A 40 -5.67 6.12 4.06
C ARG A 40 -5.18 4.97 4.96
N ILE A 41 -4.11 4.29 4.61
CA ILE A 41 -3.38 3.33 5.45
C ILE A 41 -2.10 3.98 6.00
N GLY A 42 -1.98 5.28 5.89
CA GLY A 42 -0.79 6.00 6.29
C GLY A 42 -0.49 5.88 7.79
N THR A 43 0.78 5.99 8.11
CA THR A 43 1.28 6.02 9.48
C THR A 43 1.99 7.36 9.70
N ARG A 44 1.64 8.06 10.75
CA ARG A 44 2.35 9.24 11.22
C ARG A 44 3.42 8.83 12.22
N GLU A 45 4.61 9.33 12.02
CA GLU A 45 5.74 9.13 12.92
C GLU A 45 6.02 10.44 13.66
N GLU A 46 6.09 10.36 14.99
CA GLU A 46 6.43 11.48 15.86
C GLU A 46 7.61 11.11 16.74
N LYS A 47 8.61 11.98 16.78
CA LYS A 47 9.80 11.83 17.62
C LYS A 47 9.69 12.72 18.84
N VAL A 48 9.78 12.11 20.02
CA VAL A 48 9.80 12.82 21.30
C VAL A 48 11.03 12.40 22.07
N GLY A 49 12.02 13.28 22.15
CA GLY A 49 13.34 12.95 22.70
C GLY A 49 14.03 11.83 21.92
N LYS A 50 14.36 10.73 22.58
CA LYS A 50 14.97 9.54 21.96
C LYS A 50 13.94 8.51 21.46
N ASN A 51 12.67 8.73 21.71
CA ASN A 51 11.60 7.78 21.40
C ASN A 51 10.88 8.15 20.10
N THR A 52 10.51 7.15 19.32
CA THR A 52 9.68 7.29 18.13
C THR A 52 8.33 6.63 18.38
N TYR A 53 7.26 7.37 18.13
CA TYR A 53 5.88 6.93 18.27
C TYR A 53 5.23 6.86 16.89
N TYR A 54 4.39 5.84 16.70
CA TYR A 54 3.67 5.60 15.44
C TYR A 54 2.17 5.70 15.66
N PHE A 55 1.52 6.55 14.87
CA PHE A 55 0.08 6.76 14.93
C PHE A 55 -0.57 6.34 13.60
N PHE A 56 -1.54 5.47 13.67
CA PHE A 56 -2.32 5.06 12.52
C PHE A 56 -3.50 6.02 12.37
N HIS A 57 -3.35 7.03 11.55
CA HIS A 57 -4.34 8.09 11.38
C HIS A 57 -5.43 7.79 10.34
N GLY A 58 -5.41 6.60 9.76
CA GLY A 58 -6.42 6.09 8.86
C GLY A 58 -6.95 4.73 9.33
N ALA A 59 -6.81 3.70 8.47
CA ALA A 59 -7.22 2.35 8.83
C ALA A 59 -6.39 1.81 10.00
N GLN A 60 -7.07 1.28 11.01
CA GLN A 60 -6.46 0.68 12.19
C GLN A 60 -6.20 -0.81 12.01
N PHE A 61 -7.03 -1.46 11.21
CA PHE A 61 -6.96 -2.88 10.89
C PHE A 61 -7.64 -3.16 9.55
N PHE A 62 -7.51 -4.39 9.08
CA PHE A 62 -8.24 -4.91 7.93
C PHE A 62 -8.69 -6.35 8.18
N THR A 63 -9.68 -6.79 7.42
CA THR A 63 -10.19 -8.16 7.41
C THR A 63 -10.03 -8.74 6.01
N ALA A 64 -10.02 -10.07 5.87
CA ALA A 64 -9.99 -10.74 4.58
C ALA A 64 -11.26 -11.56 4.35
N LYS A 65 -11.98 -11.25 3.27
CA LYS A 65 -13.12 -12.04 2.81
C LYS A 65 -12.74 -12.97 1.67
N SER A 66 -12.01 -12.46 0.67
CA SER A 66 -11.62 -13.26 -0.50
C SER A 66 -10.45 -14.18 -0.22
N ASN A 67 -10.43 -15.34 -0.89
CA ASN A 67 -9.31 -16.28 -0.79
C ASN A 67 -7.99 -15.68 -1.27
N ASN A 68 -8.02 -14.81 -2.29
CA ASN A 68 -6.83 -14.14 -2.78
C ASN A 68 -6.22 -13.22 -1.72
N PHE A 69 -7.04 -12.45 -1.01
CA PHE A 69 -6.54 -11.57 0.04
C PHE A 69 -6.08 -12.36 1.29
N LYS A 70 -6.73 -13.48 1.59
CA LYS A 70 -6.26 -14.41 2.64
C LYS A 70 -4.85 -14.93 2.36
N LYS A 71 -4.51 -15.22 1.09
CA LYS A 71 -3.14 -15.59 0.70
C LYS A 71 -2.14 -14.48 0.96
N VAL A 72 -2.50 -13.22 0.68
CA VAL A 72 -1.66 -12.05 0.98
C VAL A 72 -1.41 -11.94 2.49
N ILE A 73 -2.44 -12.12 3.31
CA ILE A 73 -2.32 -12.09 4.77
C ILE A 73 -1.43 -13.22 5.28
N ASN A 74 -1.62 -14.45 4.78
CA ASN A 74 -0.82 -15.60 5.19
C ASN A 74 0.67 -15.39 4.86
N LEU A 75 0.97 -14.88 3.67
CA LEU A 75 2.33 -14.53 3.29
C LEU A 75 2.90 -13.44 4.19
N GLY A 76 2.16 -12.35 4.39
CA GLY A 76 2.61 -11.25 5.23
C GLY A 76 2.80 -11.62 6.70
N THR A 77 2.03 -12.56 7.20
CA THR A 77 2.20 -13.13 8.54
C THR A 77 3.47 -13.98 8.62
N LYS A 78 3.71 -14.82 7.63
CA LYS A 78 4.92 -15.63 7.52
C LYS A 78 6.18 -14.78 7.41
N GLU A 79 6.12 -13.71 6.61
CA GLU A 79 7.23 -12.76 6.38
C GLU A 79 7.30 -11.64 7.43
N HIS A 80 6.47 -11.70 8.48
CA HIS A 80 6.44 -10.81 9.64
C HIS A 80 6.10 -9.33 9.38
N TYR A 81 5.47 -9.00 8.25
CA TYR A 81 4.96 -7.64 8.00
C TYR A 81 3.44 -7.50 8.15
N ILE A 82 2.75 -8.56 8.53
CA ILE A 82 1.34 -8.56 8.98
C ILE A 82 1.24 -9.29 10.32
N LYS A 83 0.42 -8.75 11.22
CA LYS A 83 0.07 -9.41 12.50
C LYS A 83 -1.43 -9.40 12.73
N LYS A 84 -1.91 -10.40 13.48
CA LYS A 84 -3.26 -10.43 14.03
C LYS A 84 -3.44 -9.24 14.97
N PHE A 85 -4.58 -8.58 14.87
CA PHE A 85 -4.95 -7.42 15.69
C PHE A 85 -6.07 -7.80 16.65
N GLY A 86 -5.69 -8.04 17.89
CA GLY A 86 -6.62 -8.45 18.94
C GLY A 86 -7.24 -9.84 18.72
N ASP A 87 -8.21 -10.18 19.55
CA ASP A 87 -8.95 -11.42 19.45
C ASP A 87 -10.40 -11.15 19.04
N PHE A 88 -10.61 -11.09 17.73
CA PHE A 88 -11.90 -10.76 17.12
C PHE A 88 -12.38 -11.87 16.18
N SER A 89 -13.69 -11.97 16.05
CA SER A 89 -14.35 -12.81 15.04
C SER A 89 -15.27 -11.92 14.18
N PRO A 90 -15.02 -11.80 12.86
CA PRO A 90 -13.91 -12.39 12.09
C PRO A 90 -12.53 -11.82 12.49
N PRO A 91 -11.45 -12.55 12.19
CA PRO A 91 -10.10 -12.10 12.53
C PRO A 91 -9.76 -10.76 11.89
N ARG A 92 -9.11 -9.90 12.67
CA ARG A 92 -8.58 -8.60 12.22
C ARG A 92 -7.05 -8.66 12.14
N PHE A 93 -6.49 -7.94 11.20
CA PHE A 93 -5.05 -7.91 10.93
C PHE A 93 -4.58 -6.47 10.78
N ARG A 94 -3.32 -6.24 10.99
CA ARG A 94 -2.65 -4.96 10.74
C ARG A 94 -1.27 -5.15 10.17
N GLY A 95 -0.75 -4.12 9.50
CA GLY A 95 0.66 -4.05 9.14
C GLY A 95 1.56 -4.00 10.38
N PHE A 96 2.77 -4.54 10.27
CA PHE A 96 3.75 -4.59 11.36
C PHE A 96 5.15 -4.23 10.84
N PRO A 97 5.95 -3.45 11.59
CA PRO A 97 5.61 -2.74 12.84
C PRO A 97 4.54 -1.65 12.69
N THR A 98 4.33 -1.13 11.49
CA THR A 98 3.30 -0.10 11.21
C THR A 98 2.40 -0.52 10.04
N MET A 99 1.25 0.15 9.90
CA MET A 99 0.34 -0.10 8.77
C MET A 99 1.01 0.17 7.42
N ARG A 100 1.90 1.15 7.33
CA ARG A 100 2.67 1.45 6.12
C ARG A 100 3.57 0.29 5.71
N ASN A 101 4.14 -0.45 6.67
CA ASN A 101 5.04 -1.57 6.38
C ASN A 101 4.37 -2.68 5.56
N PHE A 102 3.06 -2.91 5.75
CA PHE A 102 2.32 -3.82 4.90
C PHE A 102 2.42 -3.42 3.42
N LEU A 103 2.07 -2.15 3.10
CA LEU A 103 2.13 -1.68 1.71
C LEU A 103 3.56 -1.59 1.18
N SER A 104 4.51 -1.15 1.99
CA SER A 104 5.93 -1.10 1.59
C SER A 104 6.46 -2.47 1.20
N ASN A 105 6.07 -3.51 1.91
CA ASN A 105 6.50 -4.87 1.60
C ASN A 105 5.89 -5.43 0.32
N ILE A 106 4.58 -5.25 0.10
CA ILE A 106 3.94 -5.77 -1.12
C ILE A 106 4.29 -4.96 -2.37
N SER A 107 4.79 -3.74 -2.21
CA SER A 107 5.13 -2.84 -3.32
C SER A 107 6.62 -2.77 -3.65
N LYS A 108 7.45 -3.64 -3.10
CA LYS A 108 8.93 -3.63 -3.29
C LYS A 108 9.37 -3.62 -4.75
N ASP A 109 8.65 -4.35 -5.60
CA ASP A 109 8.99 -4.54 -7.02
C ASP A 109 8.12 -3.68 -7.94
N ILE A 110 7.51 -2.62 -7.42
CA ILE A 110 6.67 -1.69 -8.19
C ILE A 110 7.38 -0.34 -8.29
N ASN A 111 7.28 0.30 -9.44
CA ASN A 111 7.80 1.66 -9.63
C ASN A 111 6.82 2.68 -9.03
N VAL A 112 7.21 3.29 -7.92
CA VAL A 112 6.43 4.35 -7.24
C VAL A 112 7.26 5.61 -7.14
N GLN A 113 6.74 6.72 -7.67
CA GLN A 113 7.34 8.04 -7.60
C GLN A 113 6.54 8.92 -6.64
N GLN A 114 7.14 9.23 -5.50
CA GLN A 114 6.56 10.12 -4.49
C GLN A 114 6.85 11.59 -4.80
N ASN A 115 6.18 12.49 -4.10
CA ASN A 115 6.32 13.94 -4.27
C ASN A 115 6.03 14.42 -5.69
N PHE A 116 5.17 13.72 -6.41
CA PHE A 116 4.78 14.01 -7.78
C PHE A 116 3.29 14.31 -7.86
N LYS A 117 2.94 15.60 -7.91
CA LYS A 117 1.55 16.05 -7.99
C LYS A 117 1.14 16.21 -9.46
N ILE A 118 0.13 15.44 -9.88
CA ILE A 118 -0.54 15.67 -11.17
C ILE A 118 -1.51 16.84 -11.02
N THR A 119 -1.33 17.87 -11.84
CA THR A 119 -2.20 19.06 -11.84
C THR A 119 -3.14 19.10 -13.05
N THR A 120 -2.75 18.45 -14.14
CA THR A 120 -3.51 18.49 -15.40
C THR A 120 -3.39 17.14 -16.10
N LEU A 121 -4.50 16.64 -16.63
CA LEU A 121 -4.50 15.49 -17.53
C LEU A 121 -4.68 15.97 -18.97
N PRO A 122 -4.03 15.34 -19.97
CA PRO A 122 -4.27 15.67 -21.36
C PRO A 122 -5.74 15.43 -21.72
N LYS A 123 -6.37 16.36 -22.45
CA LYS A 123 -7.79 16.26 -22.84
C LYS A 123 -8.12 15.07 -23.73
N ARG A 124 -7.12 14.47 -24.37
CA ARG A 124 -7.21 13.19 -25.12
C ARG A 124 -5.89 12.47 -25.00
N LEU A 125 -5.95 11.22 -24.57
CA LEU A 125 -4.91 10.23 -24.85
C LEU A 125 -5.19 9.72 -26.27
N LYS A 126 -4.36 10.10 -27.23
CA LYS A 126 -4.41 9.51 -28.56
C LYS A 126 -3.85 8.09 -28.53
#